data_55cf89253f78a25316bde31fd062f808
#
_entry.id   55cf89253f78a25316bde31fd062f808
#
_cell.length_a   1.000
_cell.length_b   1.000
_cell.length_c   1.000
_cell.angle_alpha   90.00
_cell.angle_beta   90.00
_cell.angle_gamma   90.00
#
_symmetry.space_group_name_H-M   'P 1'
#
loop_
_entity.id
_entity.type
_entity.pdbx_description
1 polymer ?
#
loop_
_entity_poly.entity_id
_entity_poly.type
_entity_poly.pdbx_seq_one_letter_code
_entity_poly.pdbx_strand_id
1 'polypeptide(L)'
;MNAHDTAPVPPPGCPAHGSGARVPLYGPEFAADPQAYYEYLRHYGAAAPVELAPGVEATLVTDYAAALQLLQDSGSFRKDARRWRAFNEGKVGPDSPVAPLLAYRPNCMFADGADHIRLRQAVTDSMARVDTRRLSRSTEQISGYLISQFGGRGSADLLGDYAKQLPLFVFNELFGCPADIGDRVLFGISGMFDGVNAEKATSVLFQAVGELVALKRAKPGEDVTSWLMRHEARLSDEEMVHQLALLLGAGAEPLRNLIGNTLHRLLTHERYAREGGLIDEALDDTLWENPPMSNYAPHYPAADTELAGQQLQAGDLVLVSFAAANTGPALKASRQAGSNRAHLAWSAGPHACPSKEPARHITVSAIEHLFNELPDVELAVPEDSLTWRPGPFNRALATLPARFTPVRSGQRTVPQQGTGSTGQDSRPAPERPAERGGMWSQFLNWLTR
;
A
#
# COMPACT_ATOMS: atom_id res chain seq x y z
N MET A 1 -27.58 -4.22 43.25
CA MET A 1 -26.75 -3.01 43.07
C MET A 1 -26.65 -2.81 41.56
N ASN A 2 -27.40 -1.83 41.05
CA ASN A 2 -27.46 -1.51 39.62
C ASN A 2 -26.13 -0.90 39.21
N ALA A 3 -25.33 -1.63 38.36
CA ALA A 3 -24.28 -1.02 37.60
C ALA A 3 -24.96 -0.01 36.67
N HIS A 4 -24.67 1.29 36.89
CA HIS A 4 -25.06 2.32 35.94
C HIS A 4 -24.40 2.00 34.60
N ASP A 5 -25.22 1.55 33.66
CA ASP A 5 -24.91 1.42 32.26
C ASP A 5 -24.75 2.85 31.70
N THR A 6 -23.60 3.44 31.96
CA THR A 6 -23.25 4.71 31.34
C THR A 6 -22.99 4.43 29.88
N ALA A 7 -23.86 4.93 29.00
CA ALA A 7 -23.66 4.85 27.56
C ALA A 7 -22.23 5.30 27.21
N PRO A 8 -21.53 4.55 26.34
CA PRO A 8 -20.16 4.87 25.98
C PRO A 8 -20.10 6.29 25.39
N VAL A 9 -19.12 7.07 25.84
CA VAL A 9 -18.92 8.43 25.35
C VAL A 9 -18.19 8.36 24.01
N PRO A 10 -18.74 8.96 22.93
CA PRO A 10 -18.05 9.02 21.66
C PRO A 10 -16.68 9.72 21.79
N PRO A 11 -15.67 9.35 20.97
CA PRO A 11 -14.38 10.05 20.93
C PRO A 11 -14.58 11.55 20.68
N PRO A 12 -13.65 12.42 21.16
CA PRO A 12 -13.68 13.84 20.85
C PRO A 12 -13.77 14.08 19.33
N GLY A 13 -14.68 14.97 18.91
CA GLY A 13 -14.91 15.26 17.49
C GLY A 13 -15.77 14.24 16.73
N CYS A 14 -16.17 13.13 17.34
CA CYS A 14 -17.09 12.18 16.71
C CYS A 14 -18.52 12.75 16.72
N PRO A 15 -19.19 12.97 15.57
CA PRO A 15 -20.55 13.50 15.52
C PRO A 15 -21.63 12.47 15.89
N ALA A 16 -21.30 11.24 16.22
CA ALA A 16 -22.22 10.17 16.56
C ALA A 16 -22.79 10.31 17.98
N HIS A 17 -23.57 11.37 18.23
CA HIS A 17 -24.21 11.65 19.53
C HIS A 17 -25.65 11.11 19.68
N GLY A 18 -26.17 10.33 18.71
CA GLY A 18 -27.55 9.80 18.72
C GLY A 18 -27.63 8.29 18.58
N SER A 19 -28.65 7.67 19.19
CA SER A 19 -28.95 6.26 18.96
C SER A 19 -29.20 6.00 17.48
N GLY A 20 -28.35 5.24 16.82
CA GLY A 20 -28.41 4.93 15.38
C GLY A 20 -27.51 5.78 14.48
N ALA A 21 -26.76 6.75 15.01
CA ALA A 21 -25.79 7.50 14.23
C ALA A 21 -24.60 6.59 13.85
N ARG A 22 -24.19 6.62 12.57
CA ARG A 22 -23.01 5.90 12.10
C ARG A 22 -21.74 6.63 12.49
N VAL A 23 -20.70 5.88 12.82
CA VAL A 23 -19.40 6.46 13.21
C VAL A 23 -18.59 6.79 11.96
N PRO A 24 -18.23 8.06 11.70
CA PRO A 24 -17.45 8.43 10.54
C PRO A 24 -15.99 7.98 10.70
N LEU A 25 -15.46 7.32 9.67
CA LEU A 25 -14.07 6.87 9.58
C LEU A 25 -13.24 7.77 8.62
N TYR A 26 -13.64 9.01 8.46
CA TYR A 26 -12.96 10.00 7.61
C TYR A 26 -12.78 11.31 8.41
N GLY A 27 -11.94 12.19 7.89
CA GLY A 27 -11.65 13.45 8.58
C GLY A 27 -10.39 13.37 9.44
N PRO A 28 -9.91 14.53 9.88
CA PRO A 28 -8.67 14.66 10.65
C PRO A 28 -8.76 14.05 12.04
N GLU A 29 -9.93 14.08 12.68
CA GLU A 29 -10.13 13.57 14.04
C GLU A 29 -9.94 12.04 14.09
N PHE A 30 -10.55 11.30 13.15
CA PHE A 30 -10.32 9.88 13.03
C PHE A 30 -8.85 9.57 12.69
N ALA A 31 -8.25 10.33 11.77
CA ALA A 31 -6.86 10.15 11.40
C ALA A 31 -5.90 10.41 12.57
N ALA A 32 -6.20 11.37 13.45
CA ALA A 32 -5.38 11.67 14.61
C ALA A 32 -5.36 10.53 15.64
N ASP A 33 -6.53 10.00 16.01
CA ASP A 33 -6.63 8.92 17.02
C ASP A 33 -7.65 7.83 16.61
N PRO A 34 -7.31 6.95 15.66
CA PRO A 34 -8.21 5.87 15.27
C PRO A 34 -8.44 4.83 16.36
N GLN A 35 -7.53 4.70 17.34
CA GLN A 35 -7.68 3.72 18.41
C GLN A 35 -8.86 4.07 19.32
N ALA A 36 -9.05 5.35 19.68
CA ALA A 36 -10.21 5.80 20.43
C ALA A 36 -11.53 5.47 19.68
N TYR A 37 -11.54 5.62 18.35
CA TYR A 37 -12.70 5.24 17.54
C TYR A 37 -12.91 3.71 17.54
N TYR A 38 -11.87 2.90 17.42
CA TYR A 38 -11.99 1.44 17.48
C TYR A 38 -12.44 0.96 18.87
N GLU A 39 -12.00 1.57 19.95
CA GLU A 39 -12.48 1.30 21.31
C GLU A 39 -13.96 1.61 21.43
N TYR A 40 -14.39 2.76 20.92
CA TYR A 40 -15.80 3.13 20.89
C TYR A 40 -16.65 2.15 20.06
N LEU A 41 -16.17 1.78 18.86
CA LEU A 41 -16.87 0.84 17.98
C LEU A 41 -17.07 -0.55 18.61
N ARG A 42 -16.16 -1.01 19.46
CA ARG A 42 -16.30 -2.30 20.19
C ARG A 42 -17.52 -2.35 21.11
N HIS A 43 -18.09 -1.22 21.51
CA HIS A 43 -19.34 -1.20 22.28
C HIS A 43 -20.57 -1.65 21.47
N TYR A 44 -20.48 -1.62 20.14
CA TYR A 44 -21.52 -2.19 19.27
C TYR A 44 -21.41 -3.71 19.13
N GLY A 45 -20.38 -4.33 19.71
CA GLY A 45 -20.07 -5.76 19.56
C GLY A 45 -18.92 -6.01 18.60
N ALA A 46 -18.93 -7.19 17.98
CA ALA A 46 -17.85 -7.61 17.06
C ALA A 46 -17.91 -6.92 15.68
N ALA A 47 -19.02 -6.28 15.34
CA ALA A 47 -19.21 -5.47 14.15
C ALA A 47 -20.02 -4.20 14.47
N ALA A 48 -19.75 -3.10 13.79
CA ALA A 48 -20.33 -1.80 14.08
C ALA A 48 -20.76 -1.04 12.81
N PRO A 49 -21.83 -0.23 12.86
CA PRO A 49 -22.24 0.62 11.76
C PRO A 49 -21.30 1.83 11.63
N VAL A 50 -20.75 2.04 10.43
CA VAL A 50 -19.80 3.13 10.14
C VAL A 50 -20.16 3.88 8.87
N GLU A 51 -19.56 5.04 8.69
CA GLU A 51 -19.62 5.85 7.49
C GLU A 51 -18.21 6.06 6.95
N LEU A 52 -17.99 5.74 5.66
CA LEU A 52 -16.67 5.79 5.01
C LEU A 52 -16.38 7.13 4.32
N ALA A 53 -17.41 7.80 3.92
CA ALA A 53 -17.47 9.16 3.37
C ALA A 53 -18.90 9.64 3.53
N PRO A 54 -19.20 10.94 3.41
CA PRO A 54 -20.56 11.44 3.54
C PRO A 54 -21.57 10.65 2.69
N GLY A 55 -22.56 10.00 3.37
CA GLY A 55 -23.58 9.17 2.74
C GLY A 55 -23.13 7.76 2.31
N VAL A 56 -21.90 7.34 2.59
CA VAL A 56 -21.42 6.00 2.25
C VAL A 56 -21.36 5.12 3.50
N GLU A 57 -22.43 4.37 3.68
CA GLU A 57 -22.61 3.48 4.81
C GLU A 57 -21.91 2.13 4.65
N ALA A 58 -21.40 1.58 5.74
CA ALA A 58 -20.83 0.24 5.81
C ALA A 58 -21.00 -0.38 7.20
N THR A 59 -20.81 -1.69 7.29
CA THR A 59 -20.58 -2.41 8.55
C THR A 59 -19.09 -2.74 8.67
N LEU A 60 -18.46 -2.36 9.78
CA LEU A 60 -17.06 -2.62 10.06
C LEU A 60 -16.90 -3.71 11.10
N VAL A 61 -16.27 -4.82 10.75
CA VAL A 61 -15.92 -5.90 11.68
C VAL A 61 -14.65 -5.53 12.42
N THR A 62 -14.72 -5.47 13.76
CA THR A 62 -13.64 -5.02 14.65
C THR A 62 -13.08 -6.12 15.55
N ASP A 63 -13.76 -7.27 15.63
CA ASP A 63 -13.31 -8.43 16.38
C ASP A 63 -12.48 -9.38 15.51
N TYR A 64 -11.42 -9.95 16.06
CA TYR A 64 -10.50 -10.82 15.33
C TYR A 64 -11.14 -12.11 14.85
N ALA A 65 -11.93 -12.79 15.71
CA ALA A 65 -12.56 -14.06 15.36
C ALA A 65 -13.65 -13.87 14.29
N ALA A 66 -14.47 -12.82 14.46
CA ALA A 66 -15.48 -12.45 13.47
C ALA A 66 -14.85 -12.02 12.13
N ALA A 67 -13.75 -11.29 12.16
CA ALA A 67 -12.98 -10.91 10.96
C ALA A 67 -12.45 -12.16 10.25
N LEU A 68 -11.85 -13.09 10.98
CA LEU A 68 -11.34 -14.34 10.43
C LEU A 68 -12.46 -15.19 9.80
N GLN A 69 -13.61 -15.29 10.47
CA GLN A 69 -14.79 -15.97 9.94
C GLN A 69 -15.25 -15.33 8.62
N LEU A 70 -15.43 -14.00 8.58
CA LEU A 70 -15.83 -13.28 7.37
C LEU A 70 -14.86 -13.51 6.21
N LEU A 71 -13.55 -13.40 6.48
CA LEU A 71 -12.50 -13.52 5.45
C LEU A 71 -12.41 -14.93 4.86
N GLN A 72 -12.85 -15.96 5.59
CA GLN A 72 -12.84 -17.36 5.16
C GLN A 72 -14.16 -17.82 4.54
N ASP A 73 -15.28 -17.15 4.82
CA ASP A 73 -16.60 -17.53 4.33
C ASP A 73 -16.90 -16.91 2.94
N SER A 74 -16.31 -17.48 1.91
CA SER A 74 -16.61 -17.10 0.52
C SER A 74 -17.97 -17.60 0.02
N GLY A 75 -18.68 -18.39 0.80
CA GLY A 75 -20.04 -18.89 0.50
C GLY A 75 -21.10 -17.82 0.75
N SER A 76 -21.11 -17.27 1.95
CA SER A 76 -22.11 -16.28 2.39
C SER A 76 -21.70 -14.85 2.02
N PHE A 77 -20.40 -14.56 1.95
CA PHE A 77 -19.87 -13.21 1.68
C PHE A 77 -19.05 -13.18 0.39
N ARG A 78 -19.49 -12.36 -0.55
CA ARG A 78 -18.90 -12.26 -1.90
C ARG A 78 -17.98 -11.05 -2.01
N LYS A 79 -17.02 -11.13 -2.92
CA LYS A 79 -16.10 -10.05 -3.28
C LYS A 79 -16.56 -9.24 -4.48
N ASP A 80 -17.51 -9.75 -5.24
CA ASP A 80 -18.03 -9.13 -6.45
C ASP A 80 -18.77 -7.82 -6.11
N ALA A 81 -18.12 -6.68 -6.35
CA ALA A 81 -18.64 -5.35 -6.07
C ALA A 81 -19.88 -4.98 -6.91
N ARG A 82 -20.22 -5.74 -7.96
CA ARG A 82 -21.52 -5.58 -8.68
C ARG A 82 -22.72 -5.89 -7.80
N ARG A 83 -22.49 -6.53 -6.66
CA ARG A 83 -23.51 -6.77 -5.62
C ARG A 83 -23.73 -5.59 -4.69
N TRP A 84 -22.89 -4.56 -4.73
CA TRP A 84 -23.00 -3.42 -3.81
C TRP A 84 -24.33 -2.70 -3.98
N ARG A 85 -25.26 -2.96 -3.05
CA ARG A 85 -26.64 -2.51 -3.12
C ARG A 85 -26.76 -0.99 -3.19
N ALA A 86 -26.08 -0.26 -2.29
CA ALA A 86 -26.15 1.20 -2.26
C ALA A 86 -25.64 1.86 -3.55
N PHE A 87 -24.63 1.27 -4.20
CA PHE A 87 -24.12 1.73 -5.49
C PHE A 87 -25.12 1.47 -6.61
N ASN A 88 -25.73 0.26 -6.63
CA ASN A 88 -26.72 -0.13 -7.64
C ASN A 88 -28.03 0.66 -7.52
N GLU A 89 -28.40 1.07 -6.30
CA GLU A 89 -29.58 1.92 -6.04
C GLU A 89 -29.29 3.41 -6.25
N GLY A 90 -28.08 3.80 -6.66
CA GLY A 90 -27.70 5.19 -6.88
C GLY A 90 -27.56 6.04 -5.61
N LYS A 91 -27.51 5.40 -4.43
CA LYS A 91 -27.27 6.08 -3.15
C LYS A 91 -25.80 6.52 -3.00
N VAL A 92 -24.90 5.79 -3.65
CA VAL A 92 -23.47 6.11 -3.75
C VAL A 92 -23.14 6.34 -5.22
N GLY A 93 -22.68 7.54 -5.56
CA GLY A 93 -22.32 7.90 -6.93
C GLY A 93 -20.91 7.43 -7.32
N PRO A 94 -20.61 7.38 -8.62
CA PRO A 94 -19.26 7.05 -9.12
C PRO A 94 -18.21 8.10 -8.76
N ASP A 95 -18.61 9.31 -8.43
CA ASP A 95 -17.81 10.44 -7.98
C ASP A 95 -17.49 10.39 -6.48
N SER A 96 -18.05 9.41 -5.76
CA SER A 96 -17.71 9.20 -4.34
C SER A 96 -16.21 8.97 -4.17
N PRO A 97 -15.56 9.60 -3.15
CA PRO A 97 -14.13 9.47 -2.91
C PRO A 97 -13.67 8.04 -2.60
N VAL A 98 -14.59 7.15 -2.22
CA VAL A 98 -14.30 5.74 -1.95
C VAL A 98 -14.55 4.82 -3.16
N ALA A 99 -15.24 5.30 -4.18
CA ALA A 99 -15.56 4.52 -5.38
C ALA A 99 -14.31 3.95 -6.10
N PRO A 100 -13.18 4.67 -6.23
CA PRO A 100 -11.99 4.14 -6.89
C PRO A 100 -11.44 2.85 -6.27
N LEU A 101 -11.64 2.63 -4.97
CA LEU A 101 -11.18 1.45 -4.25
C LEU A 101 -12.25 0.35 -4.12
N LEU A 102 -13.54 0.68 -4.28
CA LEU A 102 -14.66 -0.24 -4.05
C LEU A 102 -15.39 -0.65 -5.32
N ALA A 103 -15.31 0.14 -6.42
CA ALA A 103 -15.99 -0.18 -7.67
C ALA A 103 -15.40 -1.42 -8.35
N TYR A 104 -16.29 -2.21 -8.96
CA TYR A 104 -15.91 -3.45 -9.65
C TYR A 104 -14.88 -3.21 -10.77
N ARG A 105 -13.91 -4.13 -10.84
CA ARG A 105 -12.99 -4.30 -11.97
C ARG A 105 -12.78 -5.79 -12.24
N PRO A 106 -12.58 -6.22 -13.50
CA PRO A 106 -12.41 -7.63 -13.85
C PRO A 106 -11.00 -8.13 -13.48
N ASN A 107 -10.77 -8.33 -12.19
CA ASN A 107 -9.52 -8.84 -11.65
C ASN A 107 -9.78 -9.78 -10.45
N CYS A 108 -8.73 -10.43 -9.92
CA CYS A 108 -8.88 -11.42 -8.87
C CYS A 108 -9.40 -10.87 -7.53
N MET A 109 -9.32 -9.56 -7.28
CA MET A 109 -9.83 -8.97 -6.03
C MET A 109 -11.35 -8.90 -5.98
N PHE A 110 -11.99 -8.73 -7.15
CA PHE A 110 -13.46 -8.59 -7.28
C PHE A 110 -14.12 -9.85 -7.88
N ALA A 111 -13.39 -10.95 -7.93
CA ALA A 111 -13.90 -12.23 -8.43
C ALA A 111 -14.20 -13.19 -7.30
N ASP A 112 -15.16 -14.10 -7.52
CA ASP A 112 -15.54 -15.17 -6.62
C ASP A 112 -15.44 -16.53 -7.32
N GLY A 113 -15.39 -17.62 -6.54
CA GLY A 113 -15.49 -19.00 -7.05
C GLY A 113 -14.40 -19.36 -8.08
N ALA A 114 -14.79 -20.00 -9.18
CA ALA A 114 -13.86 -20.48 -10.19
C ALA A 114 -13.07 -19.36 -10.89
N ASP A 115 -13.70 -18.21 -11.15
CA ASP A 115 -13.02 -17.06 -11.74
C ASP A 115 -11.94 -16.51 -10.81
N HIS A 116 -12.25 -16.39 -9.51
CA HIS A 116 -11.24 -16.03 -8.53
C HIS A 116 -10.07 -17.01 -8.53
N ILE A 117 -10.34 -18.32 -8.46
CA ILE A 117 -9.29 -19.35 -8.43
C ILE A 117 -8.38 -19.20 -9.66
N ARG A 118 -8.95 -19.09 -10.86
CA ARG A 118 -8.22 -18.96 -12.11
C ARG A 118 -7.32 -17.72 -12.15
N LEU A 119 -7.89 -16.55 -11.87
CA LEU A 119 -7.18 -15.27 -11.89
C LEU A 119 -6.13 -15.19 -10.79
N ARG A 120 -6.49 -15.67 -9.59
CA ARG A 120 -5.61 -15.66 -8.42
C ARG A 120 -4.42 -16.58 -8.57
N GLN A 121 -4.61 -17.79 -9.11
CA GLN A 121 -3.53 -18.73 -9.34
C GLN A 121 -2.49 -18.15 -10.29
N ALA A 122 -2.92 -17.48 -11.37
CA ALA A 122 -2.00 -16.82 -12.28
C ALA A 122 -1.09 -15.80 -11.57
N VAL A 123 -1.66 -15.01 -10.65
CA VAL A 123 -0.89 -14.06 -9.83
C VAL A 123 0.07 -14.79 -8.89
N THR A 124 -0.43 -15.75 -8.13
CA THR A 124 0.35 -16.45 -7.11
C THR A 124 1.55 -17.17 -7.74
N ASP A 125 1.33 -17.91 -8.84
CA ASP A 125 2.38 -18.66 -9.51
C ASP A 125 3.39 -17.74 -10.20
N SER A 126 2.94 -16.60 -10.76
CA SER A 126 3.85 -15.60 -11.33
C SER A 126 4.69 -14.92 -10.25
N MET A 127 4.09 -14.53 -9.13
CA MET A 127 4.82 -13.91 -8.02
C MET A 127 5.79 -14.88 -7.33
N ALA A 128 5.46 -16.17 -7.26
CA ALA A 128 6.36 -17.21 -6.72
C ALA A 128 7.67 -17.38 -7.54
N ARG A 129 7.71 -16.90 -8.78
CA ARG A 129 8.94 -16.91 -9.64
C ARG A 129 9.89 -15.75 -9.31
N VAL A 130 9.48 -14.78 -8.51
CA VAL A 130 10.34 -13.65 -8.16
C VAL A 130 11.48 -14.14 -7.27
N ASP A 131 12.70 -14.00 -7.75
CA ASP A 131 13.91 -14.31 -6.99
C ASP A 131 14.13 -13.26 -5.91
N THR A 132 14.05 -13.69 -4.65
CA THR A 132 14.19 -12.81 -3.48
C THR A 132 15.56 -12.14 -3.39
N ARG A 133 16.65 -12.83 -3.82
CA ARG A 133 18.00 -12.25 -3.83
C ARG A 133 18.13 -11.15 -4.90
N ARG A 134 17.51 -11.37 -6.05
CA ARG A 134 17.44 -10.34 -7.08
C ARG A 134 16.62 -9.16 -6.60
N LEU A 135 15.48 -9.43 -5.98
CA LEU A 135 14.61 -8.39 -5.42
C LEU A 135 15.34 -7.53 -4.38
N SER A 136 16.07 -8.13 -3.43
CA SER A 136 16.87 -7.37 -2.45
C SER A 136 17.91 -6.49 -3.13
N ARG A 137 18.70 -7.04 -4.07
CA ARG A 137 19.71 -6.25 -4.81
C ARG A 137 19.10 -5.08 -5.58
N SER A 138 17.96 -5.31 -6.25
CA SER A 138 17.24 -4.24 -6.94
C SER A 138 16.76 -3.17 -5.97
N THR A 139 16.20 -3.59 -4.83
CA THR A 139 15.76 -2.68 -3.78
C THR A 139 16.91 -1.83 -3.24
N GLU A 140 18.08 -2.42 -2.99
CA GLU A 140 19.30 -1.71 -2.56
C GLU A 140 19.77 -0.70 -3.62
N GLN A 141 19.81 -1.09 -4.90
CA GLN A 141 20.20 -0.19 -6.00
C GLN A 141 19.24 0.99 -6.14
N ILE A 142 17.93 0.74 -6.07
CA ILE A 142 16.90 1.77 -6.10
C ILE A 142 17.04 2.69 -4.88
N SER A 143 17.24 2.11 -3.69
CA SER A 143 17.45 2.87 -2.44
C SER A 143 18.66 3.78 -2.56
N GLY A 144 19.79 3.27 -3.02
CA GLY A 144 21.02 4.05 -3.23
C GLY A 144 20.82 5.19 -4.24
N TYR A 145 20.09 4.92 -5.33
CA TYR A 145 19.72 5.98 -6.29
C TYR A 145 18.87 7.07 -5.62
N LEU A 146 17.80 6.70 -4.91
CA LEU A 146 16.92 7.67 -4.25
C LEU A 146 17.67 8.49 -3.19
N ILE A 147 18.49 7.85 -2.36
CA ILE A 147 19.31 8.52 -1.34
C ILE A 147 20.29 9.51 -2.03
N SER A 148 20.86 9.15 -3.17
CA SER A 148 21.75 10.06 -3.92
C SER A 148 21.08 11.36 -4.36
N GLN A 149 19.74 11.38 -4.48
CA GLN A 149 18.99 12.57 -4.86
C GLN A 149 18.81 13.58 -3.71
N PHE A 150 18.85 13.12 -2.46
CA PHE A 150 18.65 13.98 -1.29
C PHE A 150 19.78 13.93 -0.26
N GLY A 151 20.64 12.93 -0.27
CA GLY A 151 21.66 12.70 0.76
C GLY A 151 22.63 13.87 0.97
N GLY A 152 22.91 14.64 -0.08
CA GLY A 152 23.75 15.84 0.02
C GLY A 152 23.08 17.04 0.71
N ARG A 153 21.77 17.02 0.95
CA ARG A 153 21.01 18.13 1.57
C ARG A 153 21.09 18.14 3.09
N GLY A 154 21.40 17.00 3.73
CA GLY A 154 21.36 16.83 5.18
C GLY A 154 19.96 16.79 5.78
N SER A 155 18.93 16.80 4.95
CA SER A 155 17.53 16.68 5.35
C SER A 155 16.68 16.13 4.21
N ALA A 156 15.58 15.43 4.55
CA ALA A 156 14.64 14.87 3.59
C ALA A 156 13.24 14.70 4.22
N ASP A 157 12.21 14.67 3.39
CA ASP A 157 10.96 14.02 3.75
C ASP A 157 11.05 12.53 3.35
N LEU A 158 11.29 11.64 4.33
CA LEU A 158 11.45 10.21 4.06
C LEU A 158 10.22 9.55 3.42
N LEU A 159 9.03 10.16 3.53
CA LEU A 159 7.87 9.67 2.79
C LEU A 159 7.87 10.13 1.32
N GLY A 160 8.07 11.41 1.07
CA GLY A 160 8.02 11.98 -0.27
C GLY A 160 9.24 11.61 -1.10
N ASP A 161 10.44 11.79 -0.53
CA ASP A 161 11.72 11.60 -1.23
C ASP A 161 12.12 10.13 -1.35
N TYR A 162 11.60 9.22 -0.46
CA TYR A 162 12.07 7.83 -0.40
C TYR A 162 10.92 6.81 -0.46
N ALA A 163 10.08 6.69 0.59
CA ALA A 163 9.11 5.62 0.74
C ALA A 163 8.03 5.61 -0.37
N LYS A 164 7.68 6.75 -0.93
CA LYS A 164 6.74 6.88 -2.05
C LYS A 164 7.33 6.37 -3.36
N GLN A 165 8.59 6.69 -3.63
CA GLN A 165 9.22 6.41 -4.90
C GLN A 165 9.68 4.95 -5.02
N LEU A 166 10.19 4.38 -3.93
CA LEU A 166 10.83 3.07 -3.93
C LEU A 166 9.92 1.94 -4.45
N PRO A 167 8.66 1.77 -3.96
CA PRO A 167 7.78 0.73 -4.47
C PRO A 167 7.50 0.85 -5.96
N LEU A 168 7.34 2.09 -6.46
CA LEU A 168 7.04 2.35 -7.86
C LEU A 168 8.20 1.91 -8.76
N PHE A 169 9.44 2.15 -8.35
CA PHE A 169 10.63 1.73 -9.09
C PHE A 169 10.80 0.21 -9.06
N VAL A 170 10.62 -0.41 -7.88
CA VAL A 170 10.66 -1.86 -7.73
C VAL A 170 9.62 -2.54 -8.63
N PHE A 171 8.40 -2.01 -8.69
CA PHE A 171 7.35 -2.57 -9.56
C PHE A 171 7.65 -2.38 -11.03
N ASN A 172 8.18 -1.23 -11.45
CA ASN A 172 8.59 -1.03 -12.83
C ASN A 172 9.63 -2.08 -13.27
N GLU A 173 10.57 -2.43 -12.39
CA GLU A 173 11.53 -3.50 -12.67
C GLU A 173 10.86 -4.87 -12.69
N LEU A 174 10.05 -5.21 -11.68
CA LEU A 174 9.37 -6.52 -11.60
C LEU A 174 8.44 -6.77 -12.79
N PHE A 175 7.76 -5.73 -13.27
CA PHE A 175 6.86 -5.83 -14.42
C PHE A 175 7.57 -5.64 -15.77
N GLY A 176 8.87 -5.34 -15.74
CA GLY A 176 9.68 -5.17 -16.93
C GLY A 176 9.27 -3.97 -17.77
N CYS A 177 8.96 -2.84 -17.13
CA CYS A 177 8.56 -1.60 -17.78
C CYS A 177 9.75 -0.92 -18.45
N PRO A 178 9.72 -0.65 -19.77
CA PRO A 178 10.70 0.22 -20.42
C PRO A 178 10.58 1.66 -19.91
N ALA A 179 11.57 2.49 -20.24
CA ALA A 179 11.73 3.82 -19.68
C ALA A 179 10.47 4.70 -19.76
N ASP A 180 9.91 4.83 -20.95
CA ASP A 180 8.75 5.69 -21.22
C ASP A 180 7.44 5.17 -20.59
N ILE A 181 7.22 3.86 -20.65
CA ILE A 181 6.04 3.22 -20.01
C ILE A 181 6.15 3.35 -18.49
N GLY A 182 7.33 3.10 -17.92
CA GLY A 182 7.57 3.21 -16.49
C GLY A 182 7.34 4.63 -15.95
N ASP A 183 7.79 5.66 -16.66
CA ASP A 183 7.53 7.06 -16.28
C ASP A 183 6.03 7.39 -16.23
N ARG A 184 5.25 6.85 -17.19
CA ARG A 184 3.78 7.02 -17.20
C ARG A 184 3.08 6.22 -16.12
N VAL A 185 3.58 5.02 -15.79
CA VAL A 185 3.08 4.22 -14.65
C VAL A 185 3.32 4.98 -13.34
N LEU A 186 4.52 5.53 -13.12
CA LEU A 186 4.80 6.37 -11.95
C LEU A 186 3.84 7.56 -11.84
N PHE A 187 3.67 8.29 -12.95
CA PHE A 187 2.74 9.41 -12.99
C PHE A 187 1.30 8.98 -12.66
N GLY A 188 0.84 7.89 -13.28
CA GLY A 188 -0.53 7.40 -13.12
C GLY A 188 -0.83 6.94 -11.69
N ILE A 189 0.02 6.10 -11.10
CA ILE A 189 -0.14 5.63 -9.72
C ILE A 189 -0.06 6.79 -8.72
N SER A 190 0.96 7.66 -8.83
CA SER A 190 1.10 8.80 -7.93
C SER A 190 -0.13 9.72 -7.97
N GLY A 191 -0.60 10.08 -9.17
CA GLY A 191 -1.74 10.98 -9.31
C GLY A 191 -3.06 10.40 -8.80
N MET A 192 -3.26 9.09 -8.94
CA MET A 192 -4.44 8.40 -8.37
C MET A 192 -4.48 8.49 -6.84
N PHE A 193 -3.34 8.28 -6.17
CA PHE A 193 -3.29 8.30 -4.71
C PHE A 193 -3.13 9.69 -4.10
N ASP A 194 -2.51 10.61 -4.81
CA ASP A 194 -2.39 12.01 -4.36
C ASP A 194 -3.67 12.83 -4.66
N GLY A 195 -4.62 12.29 -5.46
CA GLY A 195 -5.85 12.98 -5.85
C GLY A 195 -5.66 14.14 -6.81
N VAL A 196 -4.43 14.38 -7.28
CA VAL A 196 -4.11 15.47 -8.21
C VAL A 196 -4.32 14.99 -9.64
N ASN A 197 -5.29 15.60 -10.35
CA ASN A 197 -5.66 15.18 -11.71
C ASN A 197 -5.96 13.67 -11.81
N ALA A 198 -6.65 13.09 -10.83
CA ALA A 198 -6.85 11.65 -10.67
C ALA A 198 -7.45 10.98 -11.92
N GLU A 199 -8.38 11.63 -12.62
CA GLU A 199 -8.97 11.11 -13.86
C GLU A 199 -7.91 10.98 -14.97
N LYS A 200 -7.12 12.04 -15.20
CA LYS A 200 -6.02 12.01 -16.17
C LYS A 200 -4.95 10.98 -15.79
N ALA A 201 -4.60 10.92 -14.51
CA ALA A 201 -3.62 9.96 -14.01
C ALA A 201 -4.09 8.52 -14.23
N THR A 202 -5.37 8.24 -13.94
CA THR A 202 -5.99 6.93 -14.19
C THR A 202 -5.95 6.58 -15.68
N SER A 203 -6.34 7.51 -16.56
CA SER A 203 -6.30 7.28 -18.01
C SER A 203 -4.88 6.98 -18.51
N VAL A 204 -3.88 7.75 -18.07
CA VAL A 204 -2.47 7.53 -18.41
C VAL A 204 -1.96 6.17 -17.90
N LEU A 205 -2.35 5.77 -16.68
CA LEU A 205 -1.99 4.46 -16.14
C LEU A 205 -2.53 3.33 -17.02
N PHE A 206 -3.84 3.33 -17.29
CA PHE A 206 -4.45 2.25 -18.07
C PHE A 206 -3.91 2.19 -19.51
N GLN A 207 -3.62 3.34 -20.13
CA GLN A 207 -2.94 3.39 -21.43
C GLN A 207 -1.54 2.79 -21.35
N ALA A 208 -0.72 3.20 -20.38
CA ALA A 208 0.65 2.69 -20.21
C ALA A 208 0.67 1.17 -19.95
N VAL A 209 -0.24 0.68 -19.11
CA VAL A 209 -0.37 -0.76 -18.84
C VAL A 209 -0.85 -1.52 -20.08
N GLY A 210 -1.78 -0.97 -20.86
CA GLY A 210 -2.22 -1.56 -22.14
C GLY A 210 -1.06 -1.67 -23.15
N GLU A 211 -0.24 -0.63 -23.26
CA GLU A 211 0.95 -0.65 -24.12
C GLU A 211 2.01 -1.66 -23.61
N LEU A 212 2.17 -1.79 -22.28
CA LEU A 212 3.04 -2.81 -21.68
C LEU A 212 2.55 -4.22 -22.04
N VAL A 213 1.24 -4.47 -21.96
CA VAL A 213 0.63 -5.75 -22.36
C VAL A 213 0.93 -6.05 -23.83
N ALA A 214 0.69 -5.09 -24.73
CA ALA A 214 0.97 -5.27 -26.16
C ALA A 214 2.47 -5.51 -26.44
N LEU A 215 3.35 -4.75 -25.79
CA LEU A 215 4.79 -4.93 -25.91
C LEU A 215 5.24 -6.35 -25.48
N LYS A 216 4.76 -6.82 -24.32
CA LYS A 216 5.14 -8.13 -23.79
C LYS A 216 4.53 -9.30 -24.55
N ARG A 217 3.39 -9.10 -25.20
CA ARG A 217 2.86 -10.06 -26.19
C ARG A 217 3.82 -10.23 -27.37
N ALA A 218 4.34 -9.12 -27.90
CA ALA A 218 5.28 -9.15 -29.02
C ALA A 218 6.68 -9.62 -28.61
N LYS A 219 7.13 -9.21 -27.42
CA LYS A 219 8.49 -9.51 -26.92
C LYS A 219 8.45 -9.86 -25.44
N PRO A 220 8.14 -11.12 -25.08
CA PRO A 220 8.15 -11.58 -23.70
C PRO A 220 9.54 -11.47 -23.05
N GLY A 221 9.57 -11.21 -21.74
CA GLY A 221 10.79 -11.17 -20.93
C GLY A 221 10.74 -12.15 -19.75
N GLU A 222 11.71 -12.04 -18.86
CA GLU A 222 11.74 -12.71 -17.56
C GLU A 222 11.24 -11.74 -16.49
N ASP A 223 9.95 -11.43 -16.54
CA ASP A 223 9.24 -10.48 -15.71
C ASP A 223 7.81 -10.95 -15.40
N VAL A 224 7.20 -10.36 -14.37
CA VAL A 224 5.87 -10.74 -13.88
C VAL A 224 4.80 -10.59 -14.97
N THR A 225 4.87 -9.54 -15.81
CA THR A 225 3.92 -9.34 -16.91
C THR A 225 3.96 -10.50 -17.88
N SER A 226 5.16 -10.90 -18.30
CA SER A 226 5.37 -12.01 -19.25
C SER A 226 5.01 -13.37 -18.65
N TRP A 227 5.22 -13.56 -17.35
CA TRP A 227 4.83 -14.80 -16.67
C TRP A 227 3.32 -14.94 -16.54
N LEU A 228 2.61 -13.87 -16.18
CA LEU A 228 1.16 -13.82 -16.18
C LEU A 228 0.57 -14.16 -17.55
N MET A 229 1.14 -13.60 -18.64
CA MET A 229 0.68 -13.86 -20.00
C MET A 229 0.84 -15.31 -20.44
N ARG A 230 1.91 -15.98 -19.99
CA ARG A 230 2.23 -17.38 -20.34
C ARG A 230 1.54 -18.37 -19.42
N HIS A 231 0.85 -17.91 -18.39
CA HIS A 231 0.17 -18.79 -17.42
C HIS A 231 -0.99 -19.54 -18.08
N GLU A 232 -1.23 -20.78 -17.65
CA GLU A 232 -2.30 -21.66 -18.16
C GLU A 232 -3.72 -21.12 -17.97
N ALA A 233 -3.89 -20.18 -17.05
CA ALA A 233 -5.15 -19.46 -16.84
C ALA A 233 -5.59 -18.62 -18.05
N ARG A 234 -4.69 -18.40 -19.06
CA ARG A 234 -4.97 -17.73 -20.33
C ARG A 234 -5.73 -16.41 -20.18
N LEU A 235 -5.18 -15.48 -19.39
CA LEU A 235 -5.80 -14.17 -19.18
C LEU A 235 -5.95 -13.46 -20.54
N SER A 236 -7.16 -12.89 -20.77
CA SER A 236 -7.40 -11.98 -21.88
C SER A 236 -6.59 -10.69 -21.74
N ASP A 237 -6.48 -9.87 -22.80
CA ASP A 237 -5.76 -8.60 -22.69
C ASP A 237 -6.45 -7.63 -21.73
N GLU A 238 -7.79 -7.64 -21.66
CA GLU A 238 -8.55 -6.86 -20.70
C GLU A 238 -8.25 -7.32 -19.26
N GLU A 239 -8.31 -8.63 -18.99
CA GLU A 239 -7.95 -9.19 -17.69
C GLU A 239 -6.51 -8.88 -17.32
N MET A 240 -5.56 -8.96 -18.28
CA MET A 240 -4.17 -8.58 -18.06
C MET A 240 -4.01 -7.12 -17.63
N VAL A 241 -4.66 -6.19 -18.33
CA VAL A 241 -4.61 -4.75 -17.98
C VAL A 241 -5.15 -4.50 -16.58
N HIS A 242 -6.33 -5.05 -16.26
CA HIS A 242 -6.92 -4.88 -14.95
C HIS A 242 -6.17 -5.60 -13.83
N GLN A 243 -5.56 -6.75 -14.12
CA GLN A 243 -4.76 -7.49 -13.16
C GLN A 243 -3.44 -6.77 -12.85
N LEU A 244 -2.76 -6.23 -13.87
CA LEU A 244 -1.54 -5.44 -13.69
C LEU A 244 -1.83 -4.12 -12.97
N ALA A 245 -2.90 -3.41 -13.33
CA ALA A 245 -3.32 -2.21 -12.63
C ALA A 245 -3.64 -2.48 -11.14
N LEU A 246 -4.28 -3.63 -10.83
CA LEU A 246 -4.48 -4.08 -9.46
C LEU A 246 -3.15 -4.28 -8.73
N LEU A 247 -2.22 -5.04 -9.32
CA LEU A 247 -0.94 -5.36 -8.67
C LEU A 247 -0.10 -4.11 -8.40
N LEU A 248 -0.10 -3.17 -9.34
CA LEU A 248 0.56 -1.87 -9.19
C LEU A 248 -0.09 -1.04 -8.07
N GLY A 249 -1.41 -0.87 -8.12
CA GLY A 249 -2.13 -0.02 -7.16
C GLY A 249 -2.19 -0.62 -5.75
N ALA A 250 -2.58 -1.90 -5.63
CA ALA A 250 -2.66 -2.59 -4.34
C ALA A 250 -1.30 -2.88 -3.72
N GLY A 251 -0.22 -2.81 -4.51
CA GLY A 251 1.14 -2.96 -4.02
C GLY A 251 1.77 -1.62 -3.61
N ALA A 252 1.71 -0.59 -4.45
CA ALA A 252 2.49 0.64 -4.28
C ALA A 252 2.12 1.42 -3.01
N GLU A 253 0.86 1.75 -2.82
CA GLU A 253 0.44 2.59 -1.70
C GLU A 253 0.57 1.88 -0.34
N PRO A 254 0.11 0.61 -0.16
CA PRO A 254 0.34 -0.09 1.10
C PRO A 254 1.82 -0.29 1.42
N LEU A 255 2.67 -0.54 0.42
CA LEU A 255 4.12 -0.72 0.66
C LEU A 255 4.79 0.60 1.04
N ARG A 256 4.42 1.72 0.40
CA ARG A 256 4.81 3.07 0.83
C ARG A 256 4.49 3.31 2.30
N ASN A 257 3.24 3.01 2.68
CA ASN A 257 2.76 3.23 4.04
C ASN A 257 3.44 2.27 5.03
N LEU A 258 3.74 1.02 4.62
CA LEU A 258 4.45 0.06 5.45
C LEU A 258 5.87 0.54 5.75
N ILE A 259 6.62 0.97 4.72
CA ILE A 259 7.96 1.54 4.88
C ILE A 259 7.90 2.78 5.78
N GLY A 260 6.98 3.72 5.49
CA GLY A 260 6.84 4.96 6.25
C GLY A 260 6.45 4.75 7.71
N ASN A 261 5.47 3.89 8.00
CA ASN A 261 5.03 3.59 9.37
C ASN A 261 6.11 2.83 10.16
N THR A 262 6.88 1.95 9.48
CA THR A 262 8.01 1.25 10.12
C THR A 262 9.16 2.21 10.41
N LEU A 263 9.51 3.11 9.49
CA LEU A 263 10.50 4.17 9.71
C LEU A 263 10.08 5.09 10.86
N HIS A 264 8.82 5.53 10.87
CA HIS A 264 8.29 6.32 11.99
C HIS A 264 8.52 5.61 13.33
N ARG A 265 8.13 4.34 13.43
CA ARG A 265 8.33 3.54 14.64
C ARG A 265 9.80 3.43 15.05
N LEU A 266 10.70 3.18 14.10
CA LEU A 266 12.12 3.06 14.35
C LEU A 266 12.75 4.38 14.84
N LEU A 267 12.26 5.52 14.36
CA LEU A 267 12.77 6.85 14.69
C LEU A 267 12.17 7.44 15.98
N THR A 268 11.03 6.93 16.46
CA THR A 268 10.32 7.50 17.62
C THR A 268 10.38 6.64 18.88
N HIS A 269 10.41 5.31 18.76
CA HIS A 269 10.38 4.44 19.93
C HIS A 269 11.79 4.13 20.46
N GLU A 270 12.10 4.50 21.69
CA GLU A 270 13.39 4.27 22.36
C GLU A 270 13.89 2.82 22.29
N ARG A 271 12.97 1.83 22.29
CA ARG A 271 13.31 0.40 22.18
C ARG A 271 14.12 0.12 20.93
N TYR A 272 13.77 0.71 19.80
CA TYR A 272 14.42 0.47 18.52
C TYR A 272 15.63 1.37 18.28
N ALA A 273 15.65 2.55 18.90
CA ALA A 273 16.76 3.50 18.80
C ALA A 273 18.05 3.01 19.47
N ARG A 274 17.93 2.17 20.51
CA ARG A 274 19.08 1.69 21.32
C ARG A 274 19.74 0.42 20.79
N GLU A 275 19.02 -0.40 20.08
CA GLU A 275 19.49 -1.71 19.59
C GLU A 275 19.41 -1.72 18.07
N GLY A 276 20.43 -1.21 17.39
CA GLY A 276 20.51 -1.27 15.92
C GLY A 276 20.28 -2.71 15.43
N GLY A 277 19.21 -2.95 14.65
CA GLY A 277 18.94 -4.25 14.06
C GLY A 277 17.55 -4.84 14.28
N LEU A 278 16.65 -4.14 14.99
CA LEU A 278 15.27 -4.63 15.25
C LEU A 278 14.25 -4.27 14.14
N ILE A 279 14.69 -4.15 12.87
CA ILE A 279 13.80 -3.73 11.77
C ILE A 279 12.66 -4.72 11.57
N ASP A 280 12.93 -6.03 11.60
CA ASP A 280 11.89 -7.06 11.48
C ASP A 280 10.87 -6.99 12.63
N GLU A 281 11.33 -6.71 13.87
CA GLU A 281 10.42 -6.53 15.02
C GLU A 281 9.58 -5.26 14.89
N ALA A 282 10.19 -4.14 14.50
CA ALA A 282 9.47 -2.90 14.26
C ALA A 282 8.45 -3.03 13.13
N LEU A 283 8.78 -3.79 12.09
CA LEU A 283 7.87 -4.14 11.00
C LEU A 283 6.71 -4.99 11.50
N ASP A 284 6.96 -6.04 12.29
CA ASP A 284 5.90 -6.89 12.84
C ASP A 284 4.99 -6.10 13.80
N ASP A 285 5.55 -5.24 14.66
CA ASP A 285 4.76 -4.38 15.54
C ASP A 285 3.95 -3.34 14.75
N THR A 286 4.49 -2.83 13.63
CA THR A 286 3.76 -1.96 12.71
C THR A 286 2.56 -2.68 12.09
N LEU A 287 2.74 -3.93 11.65
CA LEU A 287 1.67 -4.74 11.09
C LEU A 287 0.58 -5.09 12.11
N TRP A 288 0.93 -5.22 13.37
CA TRP A 288 -0.04 -5.40 14.45
C TRP A 288 -0.83 -4.12 14.77
N GLU A 289 -0.17 -3.00 14.93
CA GLU A 289 -0.75 -1.79 15.54
C GLU A 289 -1.19 -0.73 14.53
N ASN A 290 -0.39 -0.54 13.47
CA ASN A 290 -0.61 0.45 12.43
C ASN A 290 -0.46 -0.17 11.03
N PRO A 291 -1.27 -1.22 10.71
CA PRO A 291 -1.20 -1.83 9.39
C PRO A 291 -1.45 -0.77 8.32
N PRO A 292 -0.69 -0.78 7.22
CA PRO A 292 -0.77 0.25 6.17
C PRO A 292 -2.16 0.36 5.55
N MET A 293 -2.89 -0.76 5.49
CA MET A 293 -4.30 -0.83 5.16
C MET A 293 -5.07 -1.16 6.43
N SER A 294 -5.60 -0.14 7.12
CA SER A 294 -6.23 -0.33 8.43
C SER A 294 -7.63 -0.92 8.36
N ASN A 295 -8.45 -0.45 7.41
CA ASN A 295 -9.83 -0.89 7.23
C ASN A 295 -10.06 -1.18 5.75
N TYR A 296 -10.31 -2.44 5.38
CA TYR A 296 -10.55 -2.80 3.99
C TYR A 296 -11.22 -4.19 3.87
N ALA A 297 -10.86 -4.93 2.84
CA ALA A 297 -11.44 -6.22 2.46
C ALA A 297 -12.97 -6.14 2.28
N PRO A 298 -13.46 -5.38 1.29
CA PRO A 298 -14.90 -5.27 1.02
C PRO A 298 -15.50 -6.64 0.75
N HIS A 299 -16.65 -6.90 1.38
CA HIS A 299 -17.48 -8.08 1.19
C HIS A 299 -18.95 -7.66 1.07
N TYR A 300 -19.71 -8.50 0.40
CA TYR A 300 -21.13 -8.29 0.15
C TYR A 300 -21.90 -9.58 0.50
N PRO A 301 -22.83 -9.58 1.48
CA PRO A 301 -23.66 -10.73 1.77
C PRO A 301 -24.40 -11.23 0.52
N ALA A 302 -24.38 -12.54 0.28
CA ALA A 302 -25.07 -13.14 -0.87
C ALA A 302 -26.59 -13.15 -0.70
N ALA A 303 -27.07 -13.18 0.54
CA ALA A 303 -28.45 -13.12 0.99
C ALA A 303 -28.52 -12.38 2.32
N ASP A 304 -29.72 -12.04 2.78
CA ASP A 304 -29.92 -11.49 4.13
C ASP A 304 -29.37 -12.48 5.15
N THR A 305 -28.55 -11.96 6.08
CA THR A 305 -27.81 -12.80 7.03
C THR A 305 -27.49 -12.01 8.31
N GLU A 306 -27.03 -12.72 9.32
CA GLU A 306 -26.48 -12.12 10.54
C GLU A 306 -24.98 -12.34 10.58
N LEU A 307 -24.23 -11.30 10.93
CA LEU A 307 -22.80 -11.35 11.21
C LEU A 307 -22.51 -10.70 12.56
N ALA A 308 -22.04 -11.49 13.51
CA ALA A 308 -21.62 -11.01 14.82
C ALA A 308 -22.65 -10.10 15.53
N GLY A 309 -23.93 -10.48 15.46
CA GLY A 309 -25.06 -9.75 16.06
C GLY A 309 -25.62 -8.61 15.21
N GLN A 310 -25.03 -8.31 14.04
CA GLN A 310 -25.54 -7.31 13.11
C GLN A 310 -26.36 -7.96 12.01
N GLN A 311 -27.60 -7.48 11.81
CA GLN A 311 -28.43 -7.90 10.70
C GLN A 311 -27.97 -7.20 9.41
N LEU A 312 -27.64 -7.97 8.39
CA LEU A 312 -27.15 -7.51 7.10
C LEU A 312 -28.12 -7.90 6.00
N GLN A 313 -28.37 -7.00 5.07
CA GLN A 313 -29.13 -7.30 3.87
C GLN A 313 -28.20 -7.72 2.73
N ALA A 314 -28.73 -8.48 1.79
CA ALA A 314 -28.01 -8.86 0.58
C ALA A 314 -27.39 -7.62 -0.09
N GLY A 315 -26.09 -7.68 -0.37
CA GLY A 315 -25.35 -6.60 -1.02
C GLY A 315 -24.98 -5.40 -0.15
N ASP A 316 -25.17 -5.45 1.17
CA ASP A 316 -24.61 -4.45 2.09
C ASP A 316 -23.08 -4.47 2.05
N LEU A 317 -22.47 -3.29 2.18
CA LEU A 317 -21.00 -3.21 2.25
C LEU A 317 -20.52 -3.58 3.65
N VAL A 318 -19.71 -4.63 3.73
CA VAL A 318 -19.04 -5.07 4.95
C VAL A 318 -17.55 -4.96 4.78
N LEU A 319 -16.85 -4.37 5.74
CA LEU A 319 -15.39 -4.22 5.78
C LEU A 319 -14.82 -4.89 7.02
N VAL A 320 -13.52 -5.19 6.97
CA VAL A 320 -12.73 -5.61 8.14
C VAL A 320 -11.84 -4.45 8.58
N SER A 321 -11.86 -4.13 9.86
CA SER A 321 -10.81 -3.33 10.48
C SER A 321 -9.67 -4.26 10.90
N PHE A 322 -8.62 -4.33 10.11
CA PHE A 322 -7.41 -5.06 10.48
C PHE A 322 -6.75 -4.46 11.71
N ALA A 323 -6.75 -3.11 11.81
CA ALA A 323 -6.19 -2.42 12.96
C ALA A 323 -6.96 -2.73 14.25
N ALA A 324 -8.30 -2.62 14.25
CA ALA A 324 -9.11 -2.91 15.42
C ALA A 324 -9.05 -4.41 15.79
N ALA A 325 -9.17 -5.31 14.81
CA ALA A 325 -9.11 -6.75 15.03
C ALA A 325 -7.76 -7.16 15.64
N ASN A 326 -6.66 -6.68 15.10
CA ASN A 326 -5.32 -6.95 15.60
C ASN A 326 -5.07 -6.43 17.03
N THR A 327 -5.66 -5.29 17.39
CA THR A 327 -5.46 -4.65 18.71
C THR A 327 -6.54 -5.01 19.73
N GLY A 328 -7.40 -5.99 19.42
CA GLY A 328 -8.45 -6.46 20.32
C GLY A 328 -7.91 -6.90 21.69
N PRO A 329 -8.63 -6.63 22.80
CA PRO A 329 -8.19 -6.94 24.15
C PRO A 329 -7.84 -8.44 24.36
N ALA A 330 -8.57 -9.35 23.70
CA ALA A 330 -8.34 -10.80 23.78
C ALA A 330 -6.96 -11.23 23.20
N LEU A 331 -6.36 -10.44 22.32
CA LEU A 331 -5.07 -10.75 21.69
C LEU A 331 -3.87 -10.18 22.45
N LYS A 332 -4.09 -9.33 23.47
CA LYS A 332 -3.01 -8.62 24.17
C LYS A 332 -1.92 -9.57 24.70
N ALA A 333 -2.31 -10.65 25.36
CA ALA A 333 -1.36 -11.64 25.88
C ALA A 333 -0.63 -12.41 24.76
N SER A 334 -1.34 -12.73 23.67
CA SER A 334 -0.77 -13.43 22.52
C SER A 334 0.25 -12.57 21.77
N ARG A 335 0.03 -11.27 21.67
CA ARG A 335 0.96 -10.31 21.05
C ARG A 335 2.25 -10.16 21.87
N GLN A 336 2.15 -10.20 23.21
CA GLN A 336 3.29 -10.08 24.12
C GLN A 336 4.18 -11.33 24.14
N ALA A 337 3.71 -12.46 23.61
CA ALA A 337 4.46 -13.72 23.59
C ALA A 337 5.67 -13.74 22.62
N GLY A 338 5.99 -12.64 21.93
CA GLY A 338 7.10 -12.52 20.98
C GLY A 338 6.92 -13.37 19.72
N SER A 339 7.48 -12.98 18.61
CA SER A 339 7.45 -13.68 17.30
C SER A 339 6.07 -14.10 16.75
N ASN A 340 4.95 -13.70 17.37
CA ASN A 340 3.62 -13.99 16.85
C ASN A 340 3.30 -13.11 15.63
N ARG A 341 3.17 -13.73 14.45
CA ARG A 341 2.85 -13.08 13.16
C ARG A 341 1.41 -13.36 12.70
N ALA A 342 0.51 -13.74 13.60
CA ALA A 342 -0.88 -14.07 13.28
C ALA A 342 -1.80 -12.82 13.14
N HIS A 343 -1.22 -11.62 12.90
CA HIS A 343 -1.99 -10.43 12.60
C HIS A 343 -2.72 -10.54 11.26
N LEU A 344 -3.85 -9.85 11.11
CA LEU A 344 -4.65 -9.84 9.89
C LEU A 344 -4.24 -8.77 8.86
N ALA A 345 -3.10 -8.09 9.02
CA ALA A 345 -2.65 -7.03 8.12
C ALA A 345 -2.50 -7.49 6.65
N TRP A 346 -2.27 -8.78 6.42
CA TRP A 346 -2.22 -9.39 5.08
C TRP A 346 -3.54 -10.04 4.68
N SER A 347 -4.64 -9.76 5.40
CA SER A 347 -5.92 -10.46 5.28
C SER A 347 -5.78 -11.96 5.60
N ALA A 348 -6.83 -12.74 5.36
CA ALA A 348 -6.88 -14.18 5.52
C ALA A 348 -7.80 -14.81 4.46
N GLY A 349 -7.86 -16.15 4.42
CA GLY A 349 -8.70 -16.88 3.49
C GLY A 349 -8.27 -16.77 2.02
N PRO A 350 -9.18 -17.05 1.07
CA PRO A 350 -8.85 -17.10 -0.35
C PRO A 350 -8.26 -15.79 -0.91
N HIS A 351 -8.64 -14.65 -0.35
CA HIS A 351 -8.17 -13.32 -0.76
C HIS A 351 -7.03 -12.76 0.12
N ALA A 352 -6.33 -13.59 0.89
CA ALA A 352 -5.13 -13.18 1.61
C ALA A 352 -4.07 -12.61 0.64
N CYS A 353 -3.23 -11.69 1.09
CA CYS A 353 -2.21 -11.06 0.24
C CYS A 353 -1.27 -12.10 -0.38
N PRO A 354 -1.11 -12.14 -1.72
CA PRO A 354 -0.19 -13.09 -2.38
C PRO A 354 1.27 -12.70 -2.27
N SER A 355 1.54 -11.45 -1.89
CA SER A 355 2.88 -10.84 -1.97
C SER A 355 3.41 -10.41 -0.60
N LYS A 356 2.96 -11.04 0.49
CA LYS A 356 3.40 -10.70 1.86
C LYS A 356 4.92 -10.82 2.03
N GLU A 357 5.53 -11.92 1.55
CA GLU A 357 6.96 -12.13 1.69
C GLU A 357 7.78 -11.14 0.83
N PRO A 358 7.48 -10.94 -0.47
CA PRO A 358 8.13 -9.87 -1.25
C PRO A 358 8.01 -8.49 -0.61
N ALA A 359 6.82 -8.12 -0.08
CA ALA A 359 6.62 -6.83 0.56
C ALA A 359 7.47 -6.67 1.84
N ARG A 360 7.58 -7.72 2.66
CA ARG A 360 8.49 -7.73 3.83
C ARG A 360 9.94 -7.55 3.40
N HIS A 361 10.42 -8.32 2.41
CA HIS A 361 11.78 -8.23 1.90
C HIS A 361 12.12 -6.83 1.37
N ILE A 362 11.23 -6.23 0.58
CA ILE A 362 11.42 -4.87 0.07
C ILE A 362 11.51 -3.88 1.24
N THR A 363 10.59 -3.98 2.22
CA THR A 363 10.57 -3.06 3.36
C THR A 363 11.85 -3.15 4.19
N VAL A 364 12.26 -4.37 4.56
CA VAL A 364 13.47 -4.58 5.36
C VAL A 364 14.71 -4.11 4.60
N SER A 365 14.92 -4.57 3.35
CA SER A 365 16.09 -4.17 2.55
C SER A 365 16.16 -2.66 2.32
N ALA A 366 15.00 -2.00 2.11
CA ALA A 366 14.95 -0.56 1.95
C ALA A 366 15.38 0.19 3.22
N ILE A 367 14.85 -0.22 4.37
CA ILE A 367 15.16 0.43 5.66
C ILE A 367 16.59 0.16 6.08
N GLU A 368 17.08 -1.08 5.95
CA GLU A 368 18.48 -1.44 6.21
C GLU A 368 19.44 -0.60 5.37
N HIS A 369 19.17 -0.48 4.07
CA HIS A 369 20.03 0.31 3.19
C HIS A 369 19.99 1.80 3.56
N LEU A 370 18.81 2.35 3.92
CA LEU A 370 18.70 3.73 4.38
C LEU A 370 19.54 4.00 5.63
N PHE A 371 19.45 3.14 6.64
CA PHE A 371 20.23 3.31 7.89
C PHE A 371 21.73 3.04 7.72
N ASN A 372 22.12 2.20 6.76
CA ASN A 372 23.53 2.01 6.41
C ASN A 372 24.14 3.24 5.74
N GLU A 373 23.38 3.90 4.86
CA GLU A 373 23.83 5.12 4.15
C GLU A 373 23.71 6.39 5.03
N LEU A 374 22.72 6.42 5.93
CA LEU A 374 22.42 7.56 6.81
C LEU A 374 22.37 7.07 8.28
N PRO A 375 23.50 6.69 8.88
CA PRO A 375 23.51 6.03 10.20
C PRO A 375 23.08 6.94 11.37
N ASP A 376 23.08 8.23 11.18
CA ASP A 376 22.67 9.24 12.15
C ASP A 376 21.32 9.91 11.82
N VAL A 377 20.52 9.25 10.97
CA VAL A 377 19.19 9.79 10.62
C VAL A 377 18.28 9.83 11.84
N GLU A 378 17.66 10.98 12.05
CA GLU A 378 16.72 11.23 13.15
C GLU A 378 15.56 12.14 12.67
N LEU A 379 14.47 12.22 13.46
CA LEU A 379 13.39 13.15 13.15
C LEU A 379 13.88 14.58 13.20
N ALA A 380 13.47 15.37 12.20
CA ALA A 380 13.77 16.81 12.15
C ALA A 380 12.76 17.67 12.92
N VAL A 381 11.65 17.07 13.38
CA VAL A 381 10.53 17.73 14.08
C VAL A 381 10.09 16.89 15.28
N PRO A 382 9.44 17.46 16.30
CA PRO A 382 8.82 16.67 17.37
C PRO A 382 7.78 15.68 16.83
N GLU A 383 7.69 14.50 17.45
CA GLU A 383 6.76 13.42 17.01
C GLU A 383 5.30 13.89 17.02
N ASP A 384 4.88 14.65 18.02
CA ASP A 384 3.53 15.17 18.17
C ASP A 384 3.12 16.20 17.10
N SER A 385 4.07 16.73 16.35
CA SER A 385 3.82 17.60 15.19
C SER A 385 3.55 16.83 13.89
N LEU A 386 3.77 15.52 13.86
CA LEU A 386 3.51 14.69 12.70
C LEU A 386 2.00 14.52 12.51
N THR A 387 1.57 14.63 11.25
CA THR A 387 0.15 14.50 10.90
C THR A 387 -0.11 13.25 10.08
N TRP A 388 -1.28 12.65 10.33
CA TRP A 388 -1.75 11.47 9.60
C TRP A 388 -2.73 11.89 8.50
N ARG A 389 -2.65 11.24 7.35
CA ARG A 389 -3.57 11.52 6.23
C ARG A 389 -4.98 11.07 6.57
N PRO A 390 -5.99 11.93 6.37
CA PRO A 390 -7.39 11.55 6.53
C PRO A 390 -7.80 10.48 5.52
N GLY A 391 -8.75 9.64 5.91
CA GLY A 391 -9.37 8.63 5.05
C GLY A 391 -9.72 7.35 5.80
N PRO A 392 -10.71 6.59 5.29
CA PRO A 392 -11.23 5.43 6.01
C PRO A 392 -10.36 4.19 5.94
N PHE A 393 -9.46 4.08 4.93
CA PHE A 393 -8.83 2.81 4.58
C PHE A 393 -7.39 2.68 5.07
N ASN A 394 -6.59 3.74 4.90
CA ASN A 394 -5.15 3.68 5.11
C ASN A 394 -4.72 4.31 6.43
N ARG A 395 -3.71 3.74 7.07
CA ARG A 395 -2.94 4.42 8.11
C ARG A 395 -1.63 4.90 7.51
N ALA A 396 -1.50 6.19 7.30
CA ALA A 396 -0.36 6.77 6.60
C ALA A 396 -0.06 8.17 7.10
N LEU A 397 1.22 8.45 7.37
CA LEU A 397 1.69 9.81 7.66
C LEU A 397 1.57 10.70 6.43
N ALA A 398 1.39 12.00 6.64
CA ALA A 398 1.44 12.99 5.57
C ALA A 398 2.88 13.25 5.12
N THR A 399 3.80 13.44 6.09
CA THR A 399 5.24 13.64 5.89
C THR A 399 6.02 12.95 7.01
N LEU A 400 7.31 12.67 6.77
CA LEU A 400 8.26 12.19 7.78
C LEU A 400 9.58 12.95 7.65
N PRO A 401 9.63 14.21 8.12
CA PRO A 401 10.82 15.04 8.03
C PRO A 401 11.96 14.47 8.86
N ALA A 402 13.11 14.29 8.24
CA ALA A 402 14.31 13.76 8.88
C ALA A 402 15.52 14.65 8.61
N ARG A 403 16.52 14.57 9.51
CA ARG A 403 17.82 15.20 9.37
C ARG A 403 18.92 14.16 9.58
N PHE A 404 20.06 14.40 8.96
CA PHE A 404 21.23 13.50 8.98
C PHE A 404 22.47 14.27 8.53
N THR A 405 23.65 13.72 8.80
CA THR A 405 24.88 14.29 8.25
C THR A 405 24.89 14.14 6.72
N PRO A 406 25.11 15.25 5.96
CA PRO A 406 25.16 15.20 4.50
C PRO A 406 26.18 14.18 4.00
N VAL A 407 25.72 13.24 3.17
CA VAL A 407 26.59 12.26 2.51
C VAL A 407 26.99 12.78 1.12
N ARG A 408 28.28 12.71 0.80
CA ARG A 408 28.76 13.03 -0.55
C ARG A 408 28.31 11.92 -1.48
N SER A 409 27.56 12.26 -2.52
CA SER A 409 27.27 11.33 -3.61
C SER A 409 28.61 10.85 -4.16
N GLY A 410 29.02 9.62 -3.82
CA GLY A 410 30.22 9.03 -4.37
C GLY A 410 30.03 8.90 -5.88
N GLN A 411 30.67 9.78 -6.66
CA GLN A 411 30.99 9.45 -8.03
C GLN A 411 31.77 8.14 -7.96
N ARG A 412 31.22 7.05 -8.47
CA ARG A 412 32.01 5.86 -8.81
C ARG A 412 33.12 6.35 -9.73
N THR A 413 34.30 6.56 -9.18
CA THR A 413 35.50 6.84 -9.94
C THR A 413 35.81 5.58 -10.76
N VAL A 414 35.42 5.59 -12.01
CA VAL A 414 35.96 4.64 -12.99
C VAL A 414 37.45 5.01 -13.09
N PRO A 415 38.38 4.04 -12.91
CA PRO A 415 39.80 4.29 -13.12
C PRO A 415 39.98 4.74 -14.56
N GLN A 416 40.38 5.99 -14.79
CA GLN A 416 40.84 6.45 -16.11
C GLN A 416 42.11 5.68 -16.44
N GLN A 417 41.99 4.72 -17.36
CA GLN A 417 43.17 4.23 -18.08
C GLN A 417 43.62 5.37 -19.00
N GLY A 418 44.81 5.88 -18.70
CA GLY A 418 45.44 6.89 -19.51
C GLY A 418 45.76 6.38 -20.90
N THR A 419 45.24 7.06 -21.91
CA THR A 419 45.76 7.02 -23.27
C THR A 419 46.00 8.45 -23.74
N GLY A 420 47.18 8.64 -24.25
CA GLY A 420 47.77 9.94 -24.62
C GLY A 420 47.06 10.68 -25.70
N SER A 421 47.38 11.96 -25.72
CA SER A 421 46.94 13.00 -26.58
C SER A 421 47.19 12.74 -28.08
N THR A 422 46.23 13.15 -28.92
CA THR A 422 46.51 13.92 -30.12
C THR A 422 45.29 14.80 -30.42
N GLY A 423 45.55 16.10 -30.52
CA GLY A 423 44.52 17.09 -30.75
C GLY A 423 43.97 17.06 -32.17
N GLN A 424 42.68 17.34 -32.26
CA GLN A 424 42.09 18.00 -33.44
C GLN A 424 40.86 18.79 -32.99
N ASP A 425 40.94 20.07 -33.31
CA ASP A 425 39.90 21.08 -33.17
C ASP A 425 38.63 20.65 -33.94
N SER A 426 37.54 20.42 -33.21
CA SER A 426 36.22 20.28 -33.80
C SER A 426 35.22 21.03 -32.90
N ARG A 427 34.70 22.15 -33.41
CA ARG A 427 33.62 22.88 -32.76
C ARG A 427 32.44 21.97 -32.50
N PRO A 428 31.89 21.93 -31.30
CA PRO A 428 30.66 21.16 -31.03
C PRO A 428 29.48 21.88 -31.69
N ALA A 429 28.67 21.08 -32.42
CA ALA A 429 27.35 21.49 -32.84
C ALA A 429 26.46 21.78 -31.63
N PRO A 430 25.47 22.69 -31.71
CA PRO A 430 24.61 23.00 -30.57
C PRO A 430 23.82 21.74 -30.20
N GLU A 431 24.10 21.21 -29.02
CA GLU A 431 23.29 20.16 -28.40
C GLU A 431 21.87 20.70 -28.22
N ARG A 432 20.90 20.06 -28.88
CA ARG A 432 19.49 20.21 -28.52
C ARG A 432 19.37 19.83 -27.05
N PRO A 433 18.64 20.59 -26.21
CA PRO A 433 18.37 20.17 -24.83
C PRO A 433 17.73 18.80 -24.91
N ALA A 434 18.40 17.78 -24.40
CA ALA A 434 17.80 16.48 -24.19
C ALA A 434 16.62 16.71 -23.25
N GLU A 435 15.41 16.41 -23.67
CA GLU A 435 14.24 16.33 -22.80
C GLU A 435 14.66 15.38 -21.66
N ARG A 436 14.77 15.92 -20.45
CA ARG A 436 15.11 15.12 -19.28
C ARG A 436 13.94 14.16 -19.11
N GLY A 437 14.15 12.88 -19.40
CA GLY A 437 13.16 11.83 -19.17
C GLY A 437 12.63 11.87 -17.75
N GLY A 438 11.51 11.23 -17.47
CA GLY A 438 10.95 11.11 -16.14
C GLY A 438 11.88 10.40 -15.16
N MET A 439 11.45 10.24 -13.93
CA MET A 439 12.28 9.69 -12.84
C MET A 439 12.77 8.26 -13.11
N TRP A 440 11.92 7.42 -13.71
CA TRP A 440 12.30 6.05 -14.06
C TRP A 440 13.37 6.03 -15.16
N SER A 441 13.20 6.83 -16.20
CA SER A 441 14.20 7.00 -17.26
C SER A 441 15.55 7.47 -16.71
N GLN A 442 15.54 8.40 -15.74
CA GLN A 442 16.76 8.89 -15.08
C GLN A 442 17.45 7.80 -14.27
N PHE A 443 16.69 6.97 -13.55
CA PHE A 443 17.22 5.82 -12.80
C PHE A 443 17.88 4.79 -13.74
N LEU A 444 17.21 4.41 -14.82
CA LEU A 444 17.79 3.47 -15.80
C LEU A 444 19.11 3.99 -16.41
N ASN A 445 19.18 5.30 -16.69
CA ASN A 445 20.41 5.94 -17.16
C ASN A 445 21.51 5.97 -16.07
N TRP A 446 21.13 6.07 -14.80
CA TRP A 446 22.06 6.02 -13.68
C TRP A 446 22.64 4.61 -13.49
N LEU A 447 21.85 3.55 -13.69
CA LEU A 447 22.32 2.15 -13.61
C LEU A 447 23.36 1.80 -14.67
N THR A 448 23.35 2.49 -15.83
CA THR A 448 24.25 2.20 -16.95
C THR A 448 25.54 3.03 -16.94
N ARG A 449 25.69 3.95 -16.00
CA ARG A 449 26.92 4.73 -15.75
C ARG A 449 27.83 4.05 -14.75
#